data_77cef0f680f8cc5732862921f96f1e04
#
_entry.id   77cef0f680f8cc5732862921f96f1e04
#
_cell.length_a   1.000
_cell.length_b   1.000
_cell.length_c   1.000
_cell.angle_alpha   90.00
_cell.angle_beta   90.00
_cell.angle_gamma   90.00
#
_symmetry.space_group_name_H-M   'P 1'
#
loop_
_entity.id
_entity.type
_entity.pdbx_description
1 polymer ?
#
loop_
_entity_poly.entity_id
_entity_poly.type
_entity_poly.pdbx_seq_one_letter_code
_entity_poly.pdbx_strand_id
1 'polypeptide(L)'
;MTVAETGLDPARRQFQERILVQLRSRYPAWEFRAVPDGFAVTGSRDRHTVSFSLTTVHQAVGRPGATVPDEISRFVASAAPRLAAAEEGAGEAAPDPTTLVWCVRTEKVIRRYPRAGELLTRALPGGLLAFIAEALPGEIMRGVSSLEAGRSGLGEEQLLASADQNTRVRLDSWRERLRAEPPHGRWLFTEDVLFSSSLLLVPEFLEAVAARGGGRALLLAPDRGILVAAVREGADPDQLRHIGRRLYGRATSPLIPQLLTTDGRQLALHPSEREPRRPWTGWRQVLGR
;
A
#
# COMPACT_ATOMS: atom_id res chain seq x y z
N MET A 1 -14.62 -5.32 -26.51
CA MET A 1 -13.85 -4.70 -25.43
C MET A 1 -13.17 -5.81 -24.65
N THR A 2 -11.91 -6.05 -24.93
CA THR A 2 -11.09 -7.10 -24.28
C THR A 2 -10.79 -6.63 -22.87
N VAL A 3 -11.22 -7.38 -21.87
CA VAL A 3 -10.86 -7.18 -20.47
C VAL A 3 -9.34 -7.33 -20.39
N ALA A 4 -8.64 -6.25 -20.07
CA ALA A 4 -7.21 -6.28 -19.84
C ALA A 4 -6.94 -7.27 -18.70
N GLU A 5 -6.19 -8.33 -18.98
CA GLU A 5 -5.66 -9.25 -17.99
C GLU A 5 -4.80 -8.45 -17.00
N THR A 6 -5.31 -8.25 -15.80
CA THR A 6 -4.62 -7.59 -14.67
C THR A 6 -3.64 -8.57 -14.01
N GLY A 7 -2.82 -9.23 -14.80
CA GLY A 7 -1.78 -10.12 -14.32
C GLY A 7 -0.43 -9.39 -14.18
N LEU A 8 0.48 -9.95 -13.36
CA LEU A 8 1.87 -9.53 -13.32
C LEU A 8 2.50 -9.61 -14.72
N ASP A 9 3.33 -8.63 -15.06
CA ASP A 9 4.11 -8.70 -16.29
C ASP A 9 5.03 -9.94 -16.29
N PRO A 10 5.39 -10.48 -17.47
CA PRO A 10 6.15 -11.74 -17.57
C PRO A 10 7.49 -11.72 -16.82
N ALA A 11 8.19 -10.59 -16.77
CA ALA A 11 9.47 -10.46 -16.10
C ALA A 11 9.32 -10.57 -14.58
N ARG A 12 8.31 -9.92 -14.01
CA ARG A 12 7.99 -10.03 -12.57
C ARG A 12 7.54 -11.43 -12.20
N ARG A 13 6.75 -12.09 -13.06
CA ARG A 13 6.33 -13.48 -12.84
C ARG A 13 7.54 -14.41 -12.82
N GLN A 14 8.45 -14.29 -13.78
CA GLN A 14 9.67 -15.07 -13.81
C GLN A 14 10.56 -14.81 -12.57
N PHE A 15 10.67 -13.58 -12.13
CA PHE A 15 11.39 -13.22 -10.91
C PHE A 15 10.76 -13.86 -9.66
N GLN A 16 9.44 -13.80 -9.54
CA GLN A 16 8.67 -14.42 -8.46
C GLN A 16 8.89 -15.93 -8.40
N GLU A 17 8.86 -16.60 -9.55
CA GLU A 17 9.12 -18.05 -9.64
C GLU A 17 10.56 -18.42 -9.20
N ARG A 18 11.57 -17.64 -9.57
CA ARG A 18 12.95 -17.84 -9.11
C ARG A 18 13.05 -17.77 -7.59
N ILE A 19 12.38 -16.80 -6.97
CA ILE A 19 12.34 -16.68 -5.50
C ILE A 19 11.62 -17.87 -4.87
N LEU A 20 10.49 -18.31 -5.43
CA LEU A 20 9.75 -19.49 -4.94
C LEU A 20 10.62 -20.74 -4.94
N VAL A 21 11.37 -21.00 -6.01
CA VAL A 21 12.29 -22.13 -6.10
C VAL A 21 13.33 -22.08 -4.99
N GLN A 22 13.93 -20.92 -4.74
CA GLN A 22 14.96 -20.75 -3.71
C GLN A 22 14.38 -20.88 -2.29
N LEU A 23 13.20 -20.31 -2.02
CA LEU A 23 12.53 -20.44 -0.73
C LEU A 23 12.15 -21.87 -0.42
N ARG A 24 11.55 -22.60 -1.39
CA ARG A 24 11.21 -24.04 -1.25
C ARG A 24 12.43 -24.90 -0.99
N SER A 25 13.53 -24.64 -1.69
CA SER A 25 14.79 -25.36 -1.49
C SER A 25 15.41 -25.09 -0.10
N ARG A 26 15.37 -23.83 0.35
CA ARG A 26 16.02 -23.42 1.60
C ARG A 26 15.20 -23.76 2.84
N TYR A 27 13.87 -23.72 2.73
CA TYR A 27 12.94 -23.95 3.84
C TYR A 27 11.88 -25.01 3.49
N PRO A 28 12.28 -26.28 3.34
CA PRO A 28 11.41 -27.36 2.84
C PRO A 28 10.24 -27.69 3.78
N ALA A 29 10.31 -27.25 5.05
CA ALA A 29 9.22 -27.40 6.02
C ALA A 29 8.06 -26.40 5.79
N TRP A 30 8.26 -25.42 4.92
CA TRP A 30 7.26 -24.40 4.59
C TRP A 30 6.71 -24.59 3.18
N GLU A 31 5.40 -24.46 3.03
CA GLU A 31 4.77 -24.47 1.71
C GLU A 31 4.71 -23.03 1.17
N PHE A 32 5.46 -22.75 0.10
CA PHE A 32 5.48 -21.43 -0.52
C PHE A 32 4.65 -21.38 -1.79
N ARG A 33 3.81 -20.34 -1.91
CA ARG A 33 2.95 -20.08 -3.08
C ARG A 33 3.07 -18.61 -3.51
N ALA A 34 2.93 -18.38 -4.83
CA ALA A 34 2.75 -17.02 -5.36
C ALA A 34 1.40 -16.47 -4.90
N VAL A 35 1.38 -15.19 -4.56
CA VAL A 35 0.11 -14.49 -4.32
C VAL A 35 -0.54 -14.20 -5.68
N PRO A 36 -1.75 -14.69 -5.96
CA PRO A 36 -2.44 -14.42 -7.22
C PRO A 36 -2.58 -12.90 -7.45
N ASP A 37 -2.22 -12.43 -8.64
CA ASP A 37 -2.26 -11.01 -9.04
C ASP A 37 -1.47 -10.06 -8.11
N GLY A 38 -0.55 -10.60 -7.31
CA GLY A 38 0.31 -9.87 -6.38
C GLY A 38 1.78 -10.17 -6.61
N PHE A 39 2.64 -9.15 -6.52
CA PHE A 39 4.10 -9.34 -6.55
C PHE A 39 4.61 -9.68 -5.14
N ALA A 40 4.17 -10.84 -4.65
CA ALA A 40 4.46 -11.35 -3.31
C ALA A 40 4.43 -12.88 -3.27
N VAL A 41 5.04 -13.45 -2.24
CA VAL A 41 5.04 -14.88 -1.94
C VAL A 41 4.47 -15.10 -0.54
N THR A 42 3.65 -16.13 -0.38
CA THR A 42 3.15 -16.57 0.93
C THR A 42 3.80 -17.90 1.29
N GLY A 43 4.35 -17.99 2.47
CA GLY A 43 4.79 -19.25 3.09
C GLY A 43 3.79 -19.67 4.16
N SER A 44 3.41 -20.94 4.18
CA SER A 44 2.55 -21.51 5.20
C SER A 44 3.16 -22.78 5.79
N ARG A 45 2.98 -22.96 7.09
CA ARG A 45 3.32 -24.16 7.84
C ARG A 45 2.36 -24.30 9.02
N ASP A 46 1.66 -25.41 9.11
CA ASP A 46 0.62 -25.65 10.11
C ASP A 46 -0.42 -24.51 10.11
N ARG A 47 -0.56 -23.81 11.23
CA ARG A 47 -1.43 -22.64 11.38
C ARG A 47 -0.77 -21.30 11.05
N HIS A 48 0.51 -21.30 10.76
CA HIS A 48 1.30 -20.08 10.55
C HIS A 48 1.35 -19.71 9.08
N THR A 49 1.23 -18.41 8.80
CA THR A 49 1.32 -17.87 7.45
C THR A 49 2.16 -16.60 7.46
N VAL A 50 3.14 -16.53 6.57
CA VAL A 50 4.03 -15.37 6.40
C VAL A 50 3.95 -14.89 4.96
N SER A 51 3.76 -13.60 4.75
CA SER A 51 3.77 -13.00 3.41
C SER A 51 5.05 -12.18 3.19
N PHE A 52 5.63 -12.33 2.02
CA PHE A 52 6.84 -11.63 1.59
C PHE A 52 6.54 -10.80 0.35
N SER A 53 6.62 -9.47 0.46
CA SER A 53 6.59 -8.59 -0.72
C SER A 53 7.90 -8.71 -1.49
N LEU A 54 7.83 -8.84 -2.80
CA LEU A 54 9.01 -8.94 -3.67
C LEU A 54 9.44 -7.58 -4.25
N THR A 55 8.74 -6.52 -3.89
CA THR A 55 8.98 -5.16 -4.41
C THR A 55 10.39 -4.69 -4.13
N THR A 56 10.82 -4.76 -2.86
CA THR A 56 12.13 -4.26 -2.43
C THR A 56 13.28 -5.01 -3.07
N VAL A 57 13.21 -6.33 -3.08
CA VAL A 57 14.26 -7.14 -3.72
C VAL A 57 14.32 -6.92 -5.23
N HIS A 58 13.19 -6.74 -5.90
CA HIS A 58 13.16 -6.42 -7.31
C HIS A 58 13.74 -5.04 -7.62
N GLN A 59 13.48 -4.04 -6.78
CA GLN A 59 14.08 -2.71 -6.89
C GLN A 59 15.59 -2.74 -6.64
N ALA A 60 16.04 -3.57 -5.69
CA ALA A 60 17.45 -3.74 -5.39
C ALA A 60 18.26 -4.29 -6.59
N VAL A 61 17.66 -5.18 -7.38
CA VAL A 61 18.26 -5.69 -8.63
C VAL A 61 18.52 -4.59 -9.65
N GLY A 62 17.74 -3.51 -9.66
CA GLY A 62 17.94 -2.36 -10.54
C GLY A 62 19.07 -1.41 -10.13
N ARG A 63 19.73 -1.64 -8.98
CA ARG A 63 20.82 -0.78 -8.50
C ARG A 63 22.14 -1.10 -9.22
N PRO A 64 23.00 -0.09 -9.46
CA PRO A 64 24.33 -0.33 -10.04
C PRO A 64 25.13 -1.35 -9.22
N GLY A 65 25.69 -2.36 -9.88
CA GLY A 65 26.49 -3.41 -9.25
C GLY A 65 25.70 -4.53 -8.57
N ALA A 66 24.37 -4.46 -8.51
CA ALA A 66 23.55 -5.56 -8.01
C ALA A 66 23.39 -6.65 -9.07
N THR A 67 23.44 -7.92 -8.65
CA THR A 67 23.10 -9.05 -9.51
C THR A 67 21.81 -9.71 -9.05
N VAL A 68 21.03 -10.25 -9.98
CA VAL A 68 19.78 -10.96 -9.66
C VAL A 68 20.00 -12.11 -8.67
N PRO A 69 21.01 -12.99 -8.86
CA PRO A 69 21.28 -14.09 -7.94
C PRO A 69 21.59 -13.63 -6.51
N ASP A 70 22.43 -12.59 -6.38
CA ASP A 70 22.87 -12.11 -5.06
C ASP A 70 21.71 -11.47 -4.29
N GLU A 71 20.87 -10.68 -4.97
CA GLU A 71 19.69 -10.06 -4.34
C GLU A 71 18.66 -11.11 -3.92
N ILE A 72 18.41 -12.14 -4.74
CA ILE A 72 17.54 -13.25 -4.38
C ILE A 72 18.11 -14.00 -3.18
N SER A 73 19.41 -14.29 -3.16
CA SER A 73 20.07 -15.01 -2.07
C SER A 73 19.98 -14.23 -0.75
N ARG A 74 20.23 -12.91 -0.78
CA ARG A 74 20.04 -12.02 0.39
C ARG A 74 18.60 -12.00 0.88
N PHE A 75 17.65 -11.89 -0.03
CA PHE A 75 16.23 -11.92 0.30
C PHE A 75 15.84 -13.25 0.94
N VAL A 76 16.23 -14.38 0.37
CA VAL A 76 15.94 -15.70 0.90
C VAL A 76 16.57 -15.88 2.29
N ALA A 77 17.81 -15.42 2.49
CA ALA A 77 18.44 -15.44 3.82
C ALA A 77 17.66 -14.58 4.84
N SER A 78 17.14 -13.43 4.43
CA SER A 78 16.35 -12.53 5.29
C SER A 78 14.98 -13.11 5.68
N ALA A 79 14.53 -14.17 5.02
CA ALA A 79 13.27 -14.84 5.39
C ALA A 79 13.40 -15.66 6.68
N ALA A 80 14.59 -16.17 7.03
CA ALA A 80 14.80 -17.04 8.18
C ALA A 80 14.26 -16.50 9.50
N PRO A 81 14.61 -15.26 9.95
CA PRO A 81 14.11 -14.74 11.22
C PRO A 81 12.58 -14.57 11.24
N ARG A 82 11.99 -14.31 10.09
CA ARG A 82 10.52 -14.16 9.95
C ARG A 82 9.79 -15.49 10.05
N LEU A 83 10.35 -16.51 9.45
CA LEU A 83 9.80 -17.86 9.53
C LEU A 83 9.95 -18.42 10.94
N ALA A 84 11.11 -18.22 11.58
CA ALA A 84 11.35 -18.61 12.97
C ALA A 84 10.39 -17.88 13.93
N ALA A 85 10.25 -16.57 13.79
CA ALA A 85 9.31 -15.79 14.60
C ALA A 85 7.86 -16.26 14.44
N ALA A 86 7.46 -16.66 13.23
CA ALA A 86 6.13 -17.23 13.01
C ALA A 86 5.96 -18.60 13.71
N GLU A 87 6.98 -19.46 13.66
CA GLU A 87 6.98 -20.77 14.35
C GLU A 87 6.94 -20.63 15.88
N GLU A 88 7.65 -19.64 16.42
CA GLU A 88 7.67 -19.33 17.87
C GLU A 88 6.35 -18.71 18.36
N GLY A 89 5.38 -18.53 17.48
CA GLY A 89 4.10 -17.91 17.82
C GLY A 89 4.18 -16.40 17.97
N ALA A 90 5.23 -15.77 17.44
CA ALA A 90 5.37 -14.31 17.45
C ALA A 90 4.23 -13.59 16.70
N GLY A 91 3.44 -14.32 15.90
CA GLY A 91 2.14 -13.88 15.39
C GLY A 91 1.07 -13.75 16.49
N GLU A 92 1.34 -14.26 17.69
CA GLU A 92 0.50 -14.11 18.90
C GLU A 92 1.05 -13.06 19.87
N ALA A 93 2.25 -12.54 19.65
CA ALA A 93 2.81 -11.47 20.46
C ALA A 93 1.95 -10.21 20.33
N ALA A 94 1.71 -9.54 21.44
CA ALA A 94 1.08 -8.23 21.45
C ALA A 94 1.87 -7.27 20.55
N PRO A 95 1.21 -6.46 19.71
CA PRO A 95 1.90 -5.50 18.88
C PRO A 95 2.59 -4.44 19.74
N ASP A 96 3.80 -4.02 19.31
CA ASP A 96 4.50 -2.92 19.95
C ASP A 96 3.86 -1.58 19.52
N PRO A 97 3.26 -0.83 20.45
CA PRO A 97 2.58 0.42 20.12
C PRO A 97 3.51 1.47 19.46
N THR A 98 4.82 1.39 19.71
CA THR A 98 5.80 2.33 19.17
C THR A 98 6.12 2.11 17.68
N THR A 99 5.75 0.94 17.15
CA THR A 99 6.00 0.54 15.77
C THR A 99 4.75 0.53 14.90
N LEU A 100 3.58 0.81 15.50
CA LEU A 100 2.31 0.83 14.79
C LEU A 100 2.23 2.01 13.83
N VAL A 101 1.86 1.75 12.57
CA VAL A 101 1.69 2.77 11.53
C VAL A 101 0.49 2.44 10.65
N TRP A 102 -0.08 3.45 10.04
CA TRP A 102 -1.08 3.24 9.00
C TRP A 102 -0.44 2.77 7.69
N CYS A 103 -1.05 1.77 7.08
CA CYS A 103 -0.67 1.28 5.78
C CYS A 103 -1.86 1.30 4.82
N VAL A 104 -1.72 1.96 3.67
CA VAL A 104 -2.79 2.07 2.68
C VAL A 104 -2.70 0.95 1.66
N ARG A 105 -3.83 0.31 1.36
CA ARG A 105 -4.03 -0.72 0.32
C ARG A 105 -5.38 -0.54 -0.36
N THR A 106 -5.58 -1.24 -1.46
CA THR A 106 -6.92 -1.40 -2.00
C THR A 106 -7.71 -2.41 -1.18
N GLU A 107 -9.01 -2.19 -1.04
CA GLU A 107 -9.93 -3.13 -0.39
C GLU A 107 -9.81 -4.54 -1.00
N LYS A 108 -9.68 -4.64 -2.33
CA LYS A 108 -9.49 -5.90 -3.06
C LYS A 108 -8.26 -6.67 -2.58
N VAL A 109 -7.17 -5.99 -2.28
CA VAL A 109 -5.94 -6.61 -1.78
C VAL A 109 -6.13 -7.04 -0.33
N ILE A 110 -6.69 -6.18 0.52
CA ILE A 110 -6.90 -6.49 1.94
C ILE A 110 -7.80 -7.70 2.11
N ARG A 111 -8.92 -7.81 1.38
CA ARG A 111 -9.84 -8.95 1.44
C ARG A 111 -9.19 -10.32 1.13
N ARG A 112 -8.01 -10.33 0.55
CA ARG A 112 -7.26 -11.56 0.26
C ARG A 112 -6.32 -12.00 1.38
N TYR A 113 -6.10 -11.15 2.39
CA TYR A 113 -5.31 -11.54 3.54
C TYR A 113 -6.10 -12.50 4.43
N PRO A 114 -5.46 -13.54 4.97
CA PRO A 114 -6.03 -14.31 6.07
C PRO A 114 -6.41 -13.34 7.20
N ARG A 115 -7.61 -13.50 7.76
CA ARG A 115 -8.13 -12.62 8.81
C ARG A 115 -8.36 -11.15 8.40
N ALA A 116 -8.59 -10.88 7.11
CA ALA A 116 -8.86 -9.52 6.61
C ALA A 116 -10.00 -8.80 7.40
N GLY A 117 -11.01 -9.53 7.82
CA GLY A 117 -12.13 -9.01 8.60
C GLY A 117 -11.79 -8.66 10.05
N GLU A 118 -10.62 -9.07 10.53
CA GLU A 118 -10.15 -8.79 11.90
C GLU A 118 -9.19 -7.57 11.96
N LEU A 119 -8.77 -7.02 10.82
CA LEU A 119 -7.87 -5.87 10.78
C LEU A 119 -8.58 -4.59 11.25
N LEU A 120 -7.87 -3.78 12.04
CA LEU A 120 -8.31 -2.43 12.35
C LEU A 120 -8.14 -1.55 11.11
N THR A 121 -9.26 -1.12 10.52
CA THR A 121 -9.25 -0.43 9.21
C THR A 121 -9.96 0.91 9.25
N ARG A 122 -9.56 1.80 8.33
CA ARG A 122 -10.22 3.08 8.03
C ARG A 122 -10.46 3.17 6.52
N ALA A 123 -11.70 3.42 6.11
CA ALA A 123 -12.03 3.60 4.70
C ALA A 123 -11.49 4.93 4.14
N LEU A 124 -10.98 4.88 2.91
CA LEU A 124 -10.53 6.04 2.14
C LEU A 124 -11.25 6.09 0.79
N PRO A 125 -11.29 7.23 0.11
CA PRO A 125 -11.91 7.34 -1.20
C PRO A 125 -11.26 6.40 -2.25
N GLY A 126 -12.02 6.01 -3.27
CA GLY A 126 -11.50 5.21 -4.39
C GLY A 126 -11.33 3.72 -4.08
N GLY A 127 -12.00 3.18 -3.07
CA GLY A 127 -11.85 1.78 -2.67
C GLY A 127 -10.50 1.49 -2.00
N LEU A 128 -9.88 2.53 -1.44
CA LEU A 128 -8.72 2.39 -0.57
C LEU A 128 -9.17 2.09 0.87
N LEU A 129 -8.37 1.27 1.54
CA LEU A 129 -8.46 1.04 2.98
C LEU A 129 -7.08 1.31 3.59
N ALA A 130 -7.07 2.04 4.69
CA ALA A 130 -5.95 2.06 5.59
C ALA A 130 -6.15 0.98 6.66
N PHE A 131 -5.09 0.31 7.06
CA PHE A 131 -5.11 -0.62 8.19
C PHE A 131 -3.88 -0.40 9.05
N ILE A 132 -3.99 -0.72 10.34
CA ILE A 132 -2.86 -0.65 11.24
C ILE A 132 -1.90 -1.80 10.94
N ALA A 133 -0.64 -1.46 10.72
CA ALA A 133 0.45 -2.39 10.57
C ALA A 133 1.56 -2.07 11.56
N GLU A 134 2.22 -3.11 12.04
CA GLU A 134 3.47 -3.00 12.77
C GLU A 134 4.61 -2.89 11.76
N ALA A 135 5.38 -1.80 11.82
CA ALA A 135 6.54 -1.59 10.99
C ALA A 135 7.76 -2.29 11.63
N LEU A 136 8.19 -3.38 11.02
CA LEU A 136 9.30 -4.19 11.49
C LEU A 136 10.60 -3.82 10.76
N PRO A 137 11.78 -4.13 11.32
CA PRO A 137 13.06 -3.92 10.64
C PRO A 137 13.12 -4.61 9.27
N GLY A 138 13.88 -4.05 8.33
CA GLY A 138 14.06 -4.63 6.98
C GLY A 138 12.90 -4.40 6.03
N GLU A 139 12.18 -3.26 6.18
CA GLU A 139 11.04 -2.90 5.31
C GLU A 139 9.91 -3.94 5.34
N ILE A 140 9.71 -4.52 6.51
CA ILE A 140 8.69 -5.52 6.78
C ILE A 140 7.51 -4.83 7.46
N MET A 141 6.31 -5.30 7.17
CA MET A 141 5.13 -4.91 7.93
C MET A 141 4.27 -6.13 8.25
N ARG A 142 3.64 -6.10 9.41
CA ARG A 142 2.65 -7.07 9.86
C ARG A 142 1.33 -6.34 10.13
N GLY A 143 0.23 -6.79 9.53
CA GLY A 143 -1.11 -6.25 9.85
C GLY A 143 -1.48 -6.62 11.28
N VAL A 144 -2.09 -5.68 12.00
CA VAL A 144 -2.54 -5.86 13.38
C VAL A 144 -4.04 -6.14 13.38
N SER A 145 -4.43 -7.30 13.92
CA SER A 145 -5.85 -7.67 14.08
C SER A 145 -6.43 -7.09 15.38
N SER A 146 -7.75 -6.98 15.45
CA SER A 146 -8.47 -6.59 16.67
C SER A 146 -8.19 -7.55 17.84
N LEU A 147 -7.98 -8.83 17.56
CA LEU A 147 -7.63 -9.83 18.57
C LEU A 147 -6.23 -9.58 19.15
N GLU A 148 -5.24 -9.29 18.29
CA GLU A 148 -3.88 -8.94 18.73
C GLU A 148 -3.87 -7.61 19.47
N ALA A 149 -4.67 -6.66 19.01
CA ALA A 149 -4.92 -5.40 19.70
C ALA A 149 -5.41 -5.60 21.13
N GLY A 150 -6.40 -6.48 21.33
CA GLY A 150 -6.93 -6.83 22.66
C GLY A 150 -5.87 -7.45 23.59
N ARG A 151 -4.90 -8.17 23.05
CA ARG A 151 -3.79 -8.77 23.84
C ARG A 151 -2.73 -7.76 24.26
N SER A 152 -2.63 -6.61 23.60
CA SER A 152 -1.67 -5.56 23.96
C SER A 152 -1.99 -4.87 25.29
N GLY A 153 -3.16 -5.11 25.85
CA GLY A 153 -3.65 -4.40 27.04
C GLY A 153 -4.06 -2.94 26.76
N LEU A 154 -3.94 -2.49 25.51
CA LEU A 154 -4.35 -1.16 25.07
C LEU A 154 -5.78 -1.21 24.50
N GLY A 155 -6.54 -0.17 24.75
CA GLY A 155 -7.82 0.02 24.05
C GLY A 155 -7.61 0.33 22.57
N GLU A 156 -8.62 0.04 21.75
CA GLU A 156 -8.60 0.33 20.32
C GLU A 156 -8.24 1.79 20.02
N GLU A 157 -8.81 2.72 20.79
CA GLU A 157 -8.54 4.16 20.66
C GLU A 157 -7.06 4.51 20.87
N GLN A 158 -6.40 3.86 21.84
CA GLN A 158 -4.96 4.07 22.08
C GLN A 158 -4.11 3.52 20.94
N LEU A 159 -4.49 2.40 20.34
CA LEU A 159 -3.80 1.83 19.19
C LEU A 159 -3.95 2.71 17.95
N LEU A 160 -5.15 3.23 17.70
CA LEU A 160 -5.42 4.20 16.64
C LEU A 160 -4.58 5.46 16.83
N ALA A 161 -4.53 6.01 18.06
CA ALA A 161 -3.72 7.18 18.38
C ALA A 161 -2.23 6.93 18.20
N SER A 162 -1.73 5.76 18.61
CA SER A 162 -0.33 5.36 18.38
C SER A 162 -0.01 5.28 16.89
N ALA A 163 -0.88 4.65 16.10
CA ALA A 163 -0.69 4.55 14.65
C ALA A 163 -0.73 5.92 13.98
N ASP A 164 -1.63 6.82 14.38
CA ASP A 164 -1.69 8.20 13.89
C ASP A 164 -0.39 8.96 14.22
N GLN A 165 0.08 8.89 15.45
CA GLN A 165 1.30 9.57 15.90
C GLN A 165 2.56 9.03 15.20
N ASN A 166 2.73 7.71 15.17
CA ASN A 166 3.91 7.10 14.56
C ASN A 166 3.95 7.31 13.04
N THR A 167 2.79 7.32 12.38
CA THR A 167 2.71 7.63 10.94
C THR A 167 3.15 9.07 10.67
N ARG A 168 2.75 10.03 11.50
CA ARG A 168 3.21 11.43 11.40
C ARG A 168 4.72 11.54 11.57
N VAL A 169 5.26 10.91 12.61
CA VAL A 169 6.71 10.93 12.88
C VAL A 169 7.50 10.28 11.76
N ARG A 170 7.06 9.10 11.31
CA ARG A 170 7.74 8.34 10.26
C ARG A 170 7.80 9.07 8.92
N LEU A 171 6.77 9.81 8.58
CA LEU A 171 6.64 10.49 7.29
C LEU A 171 6.96 11.99 7.38
N ASP A 172 7.50 12.51 8.48
CA ASP A 172 7.67 13.96 8.74
C ASP A 172 8.54 14.69 7.71
N SER A 173 9.38 13.98 6.95
CA SER A 173 10.19 14.52 5.85
C SER A 173 9.39 15.29 4.78
N TRP A 174 8.06 15.04 4.68
CA TRP A 174 7.18 15.81 3.79
C TRP A 174 7.22 17.31 4.07
N ARG A 175 7.44 17.74 5.32
CA ARG A 175 7.50 19.14 5.71
C ARG A 175 8.64 19.87 5.03
N GLU A 176 9.80 19.25 4.97
CA GLU A 176 10.96 19.79 4.27
C GLU A 176 10.72 19.84 2.77
N ARG A 177 10.14 18.77 2.22
CA ARG A 177 9.80 18.69 0.81
C ARG A 177 8.84 19.81 0.37
N LEU A 178 7.83 20.13 1.18
CA LEU A 178 6.88 21.20 0.89
C LEU A 178 7.46 22.62 1.03
N ARG A 179 8.62 22.80 1.68
CA ARG A 179 9.30 24.11 1.76
C ARG A 179 9.88 24.51 0.41
N ALA A 180 10.33 23.53 -0.37
CA ALA A 180 10.82 23.79 -1.71
C ALA A 180 9.68 24.12 -2.67
N GLU A 181 9.94 25.07 -3.59
CA GLU A 181 9.00 25.35 -4.68
C GLU A 181 8.87 24.10 -5.56
N PRO A 182 7.64 23.64 -5.85
CA PRO A 182 7.46 22.39 -6.57
C PRO A 182 7.75 22.58 -8.06
N PRO A 183 8.56 21.74 -8.69
CA PRO A 183 8.71 21.76 -10.15
C PRO A 183 7.34 21.60 -10.82
N HIS A 184 6.98 22.58 -11.67
CA HIS A 184 5.68 22.57 -12.38
C HIS A 184 4.45 22.40 -11.46
N GLY A 185 4.49 22.96 -10.24
CA GLY A 185 3.38 22.88 -9.30
C GLY A 185 3.12 21.49 -8.71
N ARG A 186 4.11 20.58 -8.69
CA ARG A 186 3.96 19.20 -8.24
C ARG A 186 5.07 18.76 -7.32
N TRP A 187 4.70 18.07 -6.22
CA TRP A 187 5.62 17.35 -5.34
C TRP A 187 5.44 15.85 -5.53
N LEU A 188 6.55 15.14 -5.43
CA LEU A 188 6.60 13.67 -5.39
C LEU A 188 7.14 13.22 -4.04
N PHE A 189 6.39 12.38 -3.33
CA PHE A 189 6.76 11.80 -2.05
C PHE A 189 7.02 10.31 -2.25
N THR A 190 8.25 9.87 -2.00
CA THR A 190 8.71 8.49 -2.21
C THR A 190 9.72 8.06 -1.14
N GLU A 191 9.80 8.81 -0.06
CA GLU A 191 10.81 8.62 1.00
C GLU A 191 10.62 7.28 1.72
N ASP A 192 9.39 6.81 1.80
CA ASP A 192 9.09 5.52 2.39
C ASP A 192 8.37 4.60 1.38
N VAL A 193 9.07 3.57 0.92
CA VAL A 193 8.56 2.62 -0.08
C VAL A 193 7.34 1.80 0.41
N LEU A 194 7.10 1.77 1.72
CA LEU A 194 5.98 1.05 2.31
C LEU A 194 4.80 1.95 2.65
N PHE A 195 5.06 3.22 3.00
CA PHE A 195 4.07 4.04 3.69
C PHE A 195 3.88 5.45 3.12
N SER A 196 4.58 5.88 2.04
CA SER A 196 4.43 7.24 1.49
C SER A 196 2.97 7.60 1.16
N SER A 197 2.15 6.64 0.69
CA SER A 197 0.72 6.85 0.46
C SER A 197 -0.08 7.08 1.76
N SER A 198 0.47 6.74 2.93
CA SER A 198 -0.19 6.97 4.22
C SER A 198 -0.19 8.43 4.64
N LEU A 199 0.52 9.31 3.91
CA LEU A 199 0.33 10.77 4.00
C LEU A 199 -1.12 11.20 3.74
N LEU A 200 -1.91 10.40 3.04
CA LEU A 200 -3.36 10.61 2.88
C LEU A 200 -4.13 10.61 4.21
N LEU A 201 -3.53 10.10 5.28
CA LEU A 201 -4.10 10.03 6.63
C LEU A 201 -3.50 11.06 7.59
N VAL A 202 -2.58 11.89 7.15
CA VAL A 202 -1.93 12.92 7.94
C VAL A 202 -2.63 14.26 7.71
N PRO A 203 -3.49 14.74 8.65
CA PRO A 203 -4.27 15.95 8.45
C PRO A 203 -3.41 17.18 8.17
N GLU A 204 -2.30 17.33 8.88
CA GLU A 204 -1.38 18.44 8.72
C GLU A 204 -0.74 18.49 7.34
N PHE A 205 -0.53 17.33 6.72
CA PHE A 205 -0.07 17.24 5.32
C PHE A 205 -1.16 17.72 4.36
N LEU A 206 -2.40 17.24 4.54
CA LEU A 206 -3.53 17.62 3.68
C LEU A 206 -3.81 19.13 3.76
N GLU A 207 -3.79 19.70 4.98
CA GLU A 207 -3.94 21.14 5.21
C GLU A 207 -2.81 21.93 4.52
N ALA A 208 -1.57 21.49 4.68
CA ALA A 208 -0.41 22.17 4.11
C ALA A 208 -0.41 22.19 2.58
N VAL A 209 -0.73 21.07 1.93
CA VAL A 209 -0.81 21.03 0.46
C VAL A 209 -2.00 21.81 -0.08
N ALA A 210 -3.15 21.78 0.61
CA ALA A 210 -4.32 22.57 0.22
C ALA A 210 -4.02 24.08 0.35
N ALA A 211 -3.37 24.51 1.42
CA ALA A 211 -2.98 25.91 1.63
C ALA A 211 -2.04 26.40 0.50
N ARG A 212 -1.10 25.59 0.06
CA ARG A 212 -0.22 25.90 -1.10
C ARG A 212 -1.01 26.04 -2.40
N GLY A 213 -2.13 25.33 -2.52
CA GLY A 213 -3.03 25.35 -3.67
C GLY A 213 -4.13 26.44 -3.61
N GLY A 214 -4.11 27.33 -2.62
CA GLY A 214 -5.16 28.32 -2.44
C GLY A 214 -6.47 27.72 -1.92
N GLY A 215 -6.40 26.71 -1.06
CA GLY A 215 -7.53 26.03 -0.43
C GLY A 215 -7.87 24.67 -1.06
N ARG A 216 -7.16 24.23 -2.09
CA ARG A 216 -7.38 22.92 -2.72
C ARG A 216 -6.10 22.36 -3.32
N ALA A 217 -5.97 21.03 -3.23
CA ALA A 217 -4.92 20.29 -3.93
C ALA A 217 -5.48 19.03 -4.60
N LEU A 218 -4.80 18.57 -5.65
CA LEU A 218 -5.06 17.28 -6.29
C LEU A 218 -3.97 16.30 -5.89
N LEU A 219 -4.37 15.04 -5.66
CA LEU A 219 -3.48 14.00 -5.17
C LEU A 219 -3.58 12.76 -6.05
N LEU A 220 -2.45 12.08 -6.23
CA LEU A 220 -2.38 10.76 -6.87
C LEU A 220 -1.67 9.79 -5.93
N ALA A 221 -2.26 8.62 -5.73
CA ALA A 221 -1.67 7.51 -4.99
C ALA A 221 -1.60 6.26 -5.89
N PRO A 222 -0.73 6.26 -6.92
CA PRO A 222 -0.68 5.17 -7.89
C PRO A 222 -0.04 3.91 -7.33
N ASP A 223 0.85 4.06 -6.35
CA ASP A 223 1.58 2.99 -5.66
C ASP A 223 1.62 3.27 -4.17
N ARG A 224 1.80 2.25 -3.37
CA ARG A 224 1.94 2.33 -1.92
C ARG A 224 3.06 3.28 -1.47
N GLY A 225 4.20 3.20 -2.15
CA GLY A 225 5.39 4.02 -1.88
C GLY A 225 5.41 5.34 -2.65
N ILE A 226 4.34 5.72 -3.34
CA ILE A 226 4.31 6.93 -4.17
C ILE A 226 3.05 7.75 -3.88
N LEU A 227 3.25 9.00 -3.48
CA LEU A 227 2.21 10.00 -3.44
C LEU A 227 2.65 11.23 -4.25
N VAL A 228 1.76 11.74 -5.10
CA VAL A 228 1.95 13.01 -5.82
C VAL A 228 0.94 14.01 -5.30
N ALA A 229 1.39 15.22 -4.96
CA ALA A 229 0.52 16.35 -4.71
C ALA A 229 0.72 17.42 -5.77
N ALA A 230 -0.37 17.99 -6.29
CA ALA A 230 -0.36 18.99 -7.34
C ALA A 230 -1.23 20.19 -6.99
N VAL A 231 -0.73 21.38 -7.27
CA VAL A 231 -1.37 22.65 -6.96
C VAL A 231 -1.23 23.63 -8.12
N ARG A 232 -2.15 24.62 -8.20
CA ARG A 232 -2.12 25.70 -9.19
C ARG A 232 -1.96 25.15 -10.62
N GLU A 233 -1.01 25.65 -11.39
CA GLU A 233 -0.73 25.23 -12.77
C GLU A 233 -0.38 23.74 -12.92
N GLY A 234 0.15 23.12 -11.86
CA GLY A 234 0.41 21.69 -11.80
C GLY A 234 -0.83 20.83 -11.62
N ALA A 235 -1.96 21.43 -11.26
CA ALA A 235 -3.22 20.76 -10.92
C ALA A 235 -4.16 20.60 -12.14
N ASP A 236 -3.62 20.45 -13.36
CA ASP A 236 -4.40 20.06 -14.52
C ASP A 236 -4.88 18.60 -14.36
N PRO A 237 -6.20 18.35 -14.26
CA PRO A 237 -6.72 17.01 -13.99
C PRO A 237 -6.43 16.01 -15.12
N ASP A 238 -6.42 16.43 -16.39
CA ASP A 238 -6.20 15.54 -17.52
C ASP A 238 -4.75 15.09 -17.59
N GLN A 239 -3.82 16.01 -17.38
CA GLN A 239 -2.41 15.70 -17.31
C GLN A 239 -2.09 14.81 -16.11
N LEU A 240 -2.68 15.08 -14.94
CA LEU A 240 -2.49 14.26 -13.74
C LEU A 240 -3.05 12.86 -13.91
N ARG A 241 -4.21 12.69 -14.58
CA ARG A 241 -4.73 11.35 -14.90
C ARG A 241 -3.77 10.57 -15.80
N HIS A 242 -3.18 11.23 -16.79
CA HIS A 242 -2.20 10.56 -17.65
C HIS A 242 -0.98 10.11 -16.82
N ILE A 243 -0.45 10.98 -15.96
CA ILE A 243 0.64 10.65 -15.04
C ILE A 243 0.24 9.49 -14.11
N GLY A 244 -0.93 9.58 -13.48
CA GLY A 244 -1.45 8.58 -12.55
C GLY A 244 -1.55 7.20 -13.20
N ARG A 245 -2.15 7.10 -14.39
CA ARG A 245 -2.25 5.84 -15.15
C ARG A 245 -0.88 5.26 -15.50
N ARG A 246 0.05 6.12 -15.93
CA ARG A 246 1.41 5.69 -16.27
C ARG A 246 2.18 5.18 -15.05
N LEU A 247 2.08 5.86 -13.92
CA LEU A 247 2.70 5.42 -12.67
C LEU A 247 2.05 4.14 -12.15
N TYR A 248 0.72 4.06 -12.17
CA TYR A 248 -0.04 2.88 -11.78
C TYR A 248 0.34 1.64 -12.61
N GLY A 249 0.47 1.79 -13.94
CA GLY A 249 0.88 0.69 -14.81
C GLY A 249 2.32 0.18 -14.56
N ARG A 250 3.15 0.96 -13.87
CA ARG A 250 4.52 0.59 -13.47
C ARG A 250 4.64 0.27 -11.99
N ALA A 251 3.55 0.42 -11.24
CA ALA A 251 3.53 0.24 -9.81
C ALA A 251 3.88 -1.19 -9.41
N THR A 252 4.67 -1.34 -8.36
CA THR A 252 5.00 -2.63 -7.76
C THR A 252 3.98 -3.06 -6.71
N SER A 253 3.33 -2.08 -6.10
CA SER A 253 2.24 -2.26 -5.14
C SER A 253 1.10 -1.30 -5.48
N PRO A 254 0.38 -1.55 -6.60
CA PRO A 254 -0.57 -0.61 -7.14
C PRO A 254 -1.72 -0.35 -6.16
N LEU A 255 -2.10 0.91 -6.05
CA LEU A 255 -3.25 1.37 -5.28
C LEU A 255 -4.40 1.76 -6.21
N ILE A 256 -4.44 3.02 -6.64
CA ILE A 256 -5.49 3.53 -7.55
C ILE A 256 -4.91 4.46 -8.62
N PRO A 257 -5.41 4.38 -9.86
CA PRO A 257 -5.05 5.34 -10.92
C PRO A 257 -5.89 6.63 -10.86
N GLN A 258 -6.94 6.66 -10.01
CA GLN A 258 -7.89 7.77 -9.90
C GLN A 258 -7.27 8.97 -9.21
N LEU A 259 -7.77 10.13 -9.60
CA LEU A 259 -7.41 11.41 -9.01
C LEU A 259 -8.22 11.65 -7.73
N LEU A 260 -7.52 12.02 -6.68
CA LEU A 260 -8.10 12.47 -5.42
C LEU A 260 -8.04 14.00 -5.33
N THR A 261 -8.88 14.59 -4.49
CA THR A 261 -8.85 16.01 -4.15
C THR A 261 -8.96 16.19 -2.65
N THR A 262 -8.31 17.24 -2.14
CA THR A 262 -8.47 17.66 -0.75
C THR A 262 -8.63 19.17 -0.64
N ASP A 263 -9.44 19.61 0.32
CA ASP A 263 -9.55 20.99 0.77
C ASP A 263 -8.77 21.25 2.07
N GLY A 264 -7.95 20.28 2.47
CA GLY A 264 -7.20 20.28 3.73
C GLY A 264 -7.93 19.59 4.88
N ARG A 265 -9.24 19.45 4.83
CA ARG A 265 -10.06 18.81 5.87
C ARG A 265 -10.62 17.48 5.41
N GLN A 266 -10.98 17.41 4.15
CA GLN A 266 -11.60 16.24 3.55
C GLN A 266 -10.78 15.74 2.38
N LEU A 267 -10.71 14.42 2.25
CA LEU A 267 -10.16 13.72 1.10
C LEU A 267 -11.33 13.08 0.34
N ALA A 268 -11.40 13.27 -0.97
CA ALA A 268 -12.44 12.73 -1.82
C ALA A 268 -11.89 12.31 -3.19
N LEU A 269 -12.64 11.49 -3.94
CA LEU A 269 -12.41 11.34 -5.36
C LEU A 269 -12.67 12.68 -6.06
N HIS A 270 -11.81 13.04 -6.98
CA HIS A 270 -12.05 14.21 -7.82
C HIS A 270 -13.38 14.06 -8.58
N PRO A 271 -14.20 15.10 -8.74
CA PRO A 271 -15.54 15.00 -9.36
C PRO A 271 -15.56 14.33 -10.73
N SER A 272 -14.51 14.49 -11.51
CA SER A 272 -14.37 13.86 -12.83
C SER A 272 -14.08 12.35 -12.79
N GLU A 273 -13.74 11.78 -11.63
CA GLU A 273 -13.55 10.35 -11.41
C GLU A 273 -14.83 9.66 -10.91
N ARG A 274 -15.84 10.43 -10.54
CA ARG A 274 -17.14 9.86 -10.24
C ARG A 274 -17.71 9.34 -11.55
N GLU A 275 -17.98 8.04 -11.62
CA GLU A 275 -18.77 7.52 -12.74
C GLU A 275 -20.01 8.40 -12.88
N PRO A 276 -20.35 8.87 -14.12
CA PRO A 276 -21.63 9.48 -14.33
C PRO A 276 -22.65 8.47 -13.81
N ARG A 277 -23.46 8.85 -12.81
CA ARG A 277 -24.58 8.00 -12.37
C ARG A 277 -25.33 7.67 -13.63
N ARG A 278 -25.15 6.44 -14.16
CA ARG A 278 -26.01 5.95 -15.24
C ARG A 278 -27.41 6.15 -14.72
N PRO A 279 -28.26 6.95 -15.41
CA PRO A 279 -29.64 7.06 -14.99
C PRO A 279 -30.12 5.61 -14.92
N TRP A 280 -30.64 5.25 -13.75
CA TRP A 280 -31.20 3.92 -13.50
C TRP A 280 -32.34 3.76 -14.50
N THR A 281 -32.07 3.20 -15.68
CA THR A 281 -33.09 2.83 -16.65
C THR A 281 -33.80 1.64 -16.02
N GLY A 282 -34.88 1.98 -15.35
CA GLY A 282 -35.74 1.06 -14.65
C GLY A 282 -36.02 -0.16 -15.53
N TRP A 283 -36.00 -1.32 -14.92
CA TRP A 283 -36.42 -2.56 -15.47
C TRP A 283 -37.81 -2.32 -16.10
N ARG A 284 -37.88 -2.20 -17.43
CA ARG A 284 -39.11 -2.44 -18.11
C ARG A 284 -39.42 -3.90 -17.88
N GLN A 285 -40.38 -4.18 -17.01
CA GLN A 285 -41.04 -5.45 -16.93
C GLN A 285 -41.54 -5.79 -18.35
N VAL A 286 -40.85 -6.73 -18.94
CA VAL A 286 -41.42 -7.47 -20.07
C VAL A 286 -42.40 -8.48 -19.47
N LEU A 287 -43.56 -8.01 -19.08
CA LEU A 287 -44.77 -8.84 -19.06
C LEU A 287 -45.26 -8.89 -20.50
N GLY A 288 -44.80 -9.88 -21.23
CA GLY A 288 -45.31 -10.28 -22.52
C GLY A 288 -46.00 -11.62 -22.37
N ARG A 289 -47.31 -11.58 -22.44
CA ARG A 289 -48.32 -12.59 -22.81
C ARG A 289 -47.91 -14.07 -22.80
#